data_299169fa70d2f91d3709c8098292e37d
#
_entry.id   299169fa70d2f91d3709c8098292e37d
#
_cell.length_a   1.000
_cell.length_b   1.000
_cell.length_c   1.000
_cell.angle_alpha   90.00
_cell.angle_beta   90.00
_cell.angle_gamma   90.00
#
_symmetry.space_group_name_H-M   'P 1'
#
loop_
_entity.id
_entity.type
_entity.pdbx_description
1 polymer ?
#
loop_
_entity_poly.entity_id
_entity_poly.type
_entity_poly.pdbx_seq_one_letter_code
_entity_poly.pdbx_strand_id
1 'polypeptide(L)'
;MNFFILKNIDEYKVTYQLTAAGYIALIAVFIVLFSIGCMIAEKDKKIGVRQIAFSAMAVALAVVTSMIKIVKLPMGGSVTLFSMFFITLIGYWFGVKTGILMAVGYGILQMLIDPYIINVYQMFLDYIFAFGALGLSGIFSKVKNGLVKGYLLGVIVRFIFSFLSGWIFFAVYTPEFFNSAFLYSVAYNGAYI
;
A
#
# COMPACT_ATOMS: atom_id res chain seq x y z
N MET A 1 19.46 4.14 -23.47
CA MET A 1 17.99 4.29 -23.29
C MET A 1 17.52 3.05 -22.55
N ASN A 2 17.10 3.18 -21.29
CA ASN A 2 16.63 2.03 -20.54
C ASN A 2 15.24 1.65 -21.05
N PHE A 3 15.02 0.38 -21.37
CA PHE A 3 13.77 -0.12 -21.97
C PHE A 3 12.51 0.21 -21.10
N PHE A 4 12.67 0.30 -19.79
CA PHE A 4 11.58 0.52 -18.86
C PHE A 4 11.45 1.97 -18.34
N ILE A 5 12.51 2.78 -18.41
CA ILE A 5 12.57 4.10 -17.80
C ILE A 5 13.17 5.09 -18.77
N LEU A 6 12.45 6.20 -19.02
CA LEU A 6 12.96 7.36 -19.72
C LEU A 6 13.58 8.31 -18.69
N LYS A 7 14.82 8.72 -18.93
CA LYS A 7 15.49 9.76 -18.17
C LYS A 7 15.39 11.06 -18.97
N ASN A 8 14.58 11.99 -18.52
CA ASN A 8 14.51 13.33 -19.06
C ASN A 8 15.47 14.22 -18.27
N ILE A 9 16.39 14.86 -18.95
CA ILE A 9 17.36 15.80 -18.37
C ILE A 9 16.96 17.18 -18.86
N ASP A 10 16.29 17.95 -18.01
CA ASP A 10 16.12 19.39 -18.21
C ASP A 10 17.28 20.12 -17.53
N GLU A 11 17.57 21.35 -17.96
CA GLU A 11 18.74 22.15 -17.54
C GLU A 11 18.94 22.22 -16.00
N TYR A 12 17.89 21.96 -15.22
CA TYR A 12 17.88 22.05 -13.75
C TYR A 12 17.36 20.81 -13.03
N LYS A 13 16.86 19.78 -13.75
CA LYS A 13 16.22 18.63 -13.08
C LYS A 13 16.26 17.35 -13.91
N VAL A 14 16.67 16.26 -13.26
CA VAL A 14 16.58 14.92 -13.84
C VAL A 14 15.26 14.29 -13.41
N THR A 15 14.37 14.04 -14.36
CA THR A 15 13.11 13.33 -14.11
C THR A 15 13.14 11.96 -14.75
N TYR A 16 12.60 10.97 -14.04
CA TYR A 16 12.45 9.61 -14.52
C TYR A 16 10.97 9.35 -14.81
N GLN A 17 10.67 8.92 -16.03
CA GLN A 17 9.33 8.52 -16.42
C GLN A 17 9.35 7.07 -16.90
N LEU A 18 8.33 6.31 -16.53
CA LEU A 18 8.15 4.96 -17.04
C LEU A 18 7.78 5.00 -18.53
N THR A 19 8.40 4.13 -19.32
CA THR A 19 7.95 3.84 -20.68
C THR A 19 6.64 3.04 -20.65
N ALA A 20 5.96 2.91 -21.79
CA ALA A 20 4.82 1.99 -21.89
C ALA A 20 5.19 0.56 -21.44
N ALA A 21 6.39 0.09 -21.79
CA ALA A 21 6.92 -1.19 -21.34
C ALA A 21 7.13 -1.24 -19.81
N GLY A 22 7.56 -0.13 -19.19
CA GLY A 22 7.69 0.00 -17.75
C GLY A 22 6.34 -0.10 -17.03
N TYR A 23 5.31 0.55 -17.56
CA TYR A 23 3.94 0.44 -17.03
C TYR A 23 3.38 -0.98 -17.16
N ILE A 24 3.59 -1.63 -18.32
CA ILE A 24 3.15 -3.03 -18.53
C ILE A 24 3.85 -3.96 -17.55
N ALA A 25 5.18 -3.83 -17.36
CA ALA A 25 5.93 -4.63 -16.41
C ALA A 25 5.44 -4.42 -14.97
N LEU A 26 5.16 -3.18 -14.58
CA LEU A 26 4.61 -2.84 -13.27
C LEU A 26 3.25 -3.52 -13.05
N ILE A 27 2.33 -3.40 -14.02
CA ILE A 27 1.01 -4.04 -13.96
C ILE A 27 1.15 -5.57 -13.89
N ALA A 28 2.05 -6.17 -14.68
CA ALA A 28 2.31 -7.61 -14.66
C ALA A 28 2.79 -8.09 -13.29
N VAL A 29 3.73 -7.37 -12.68
CA VAL A 29 4.20 -7.67 -11.30
C VAL A 29 3.03 -7.62 -10.31
N PHE A 30 2.13 -6.63 -10.42
CA PHE A 30 0.96 -6.55 -9.55
C PHE A 30 -0.02 -7.68 -9.75
N ILE A 31 -0.31 -8.05 -11.00
CA ILE A 31 -1.19 -9.19 -11.31
C ILE A 31 -0.60 -10.47 -10.73
N VAL A 32 0.72 -10.67 -10.86
CA VAL A 32 1.42 -11.84 -10.30
C VAL A 32 1.33 -11.86 -8.77
N LEU A 33 1.65 -10.75 -8.10
CA LEU A 33 1.58 -10.66 -6.63
C LEU A 33 0.16 -10.85 -6.11
N PHE A 34 -0.83 -10.25 -6.77
CA PHE A 34 -2.24 -10.43 -6.44
C PHE A 34 -2.70 -11.86 -6.66
N SER A 35 -2.28 -12.49 -7.77
CA SER A 35 -2.58 -13.89 -8.08
C SER A 35 -1.98 -14.84 -7.06
N ILE A 36 -0.72 -14.62 -6.65
CA ILE A 36 -0.06 -15.38 -5.58
C ILE A 36 -0.85 -15.23 -4.27
N GLY A 37 -1.24 -14.02 -3.90
CA GLY A 37 -2.09 -13.78 -2.73
C GLY A 37 -3.42 -14.52 -2.80
N CYS A 38 -4.08 -14.55 -3.96
CA CYS A 38 -5.32 -15.29 -4.18
C CYS A 38 -5.11 -16.82 -4.17
N MET A 39 -3.96 -17.32 -4.64
CA MET A 39 -3.64 -18.77 -4.62
C MET A 39 -3.34 -19.28 -3.21
N ILE A 40 -2.72 -18.46 -2.36
CA ILE A 40 -2.46 -18.76 -0.95
C ILE A 40 -3.77 -18.70 -0.14
N ALA A 41 -4.77 -17.95 -0.60
CA ALA A 41 -6.08 -17.87 0.03
C ALA A 41 -6.82 -19.22 -0.09
N GLU A 42 -7.28 -19.78 1.04
CA GLU A 42 -8.07 -21.01 1.07
C GLU A 42 -9.29 -20.89 0.14
N LYS A 43 -9.36 -21.76 -0.90
CA LYS A 43 -10.34 -21.68 -1.99
C LYS A 43 -11.81 -21.88 -1.57
N ASP A 44 -12.09 -22.54 -0.43
CA ASP A 44 -13.41 -23.11 -0.16
C ASP A 44 -14.16 -22.52 1.05
N LYS A 45 -13.64 -21.53 1.75
CA LYS A 45 -14.39 -20.93 2.85
C LYS A 45 -15.25 -19.76 2.35
N LYS A 46 -16.57 -19.98 2.37
CA LYS A 46 -17.55 -18.87 2.25
C LYS A 46 -17.34 -17.89 3.41
N ILE A 47 -17.29 -16.61 3.11
CA ILE A 47 -17.19 -15.57 4.13
C ILE A 47 -18.52 -15.56 4.90
N GLY A 48 -18.48 -15.93 6.17
CA GLY A 48 -19.67 -15.96 7.01
C GLY A 48 -20.11 -14.56 7.48
N VAL A 49 -21.39 -14.42 7.81
CA VAL A 49 -21.96 -13.17 8.32
C VAL A 49 -21.18 -12.61 9.52
N ARG A 50 -20.75 -13.46 10.43
CA ARG A 50 -19.94 -13.08 11.59
C ARG A 50 -18.58 -12.46 11.15
N GLN A 51 -17.93 -13.05 10.15
CA GLN A 51 -16.67 -12.50 9.62
C GLN A 51 -16.85 -11.12 8.99
N ILE A 52 -17.95 -10.94 8.25
CA ILE A 52 -18.30 -9.65 7.66
C ILE A 52 -18.53 -8.62 8.75
N ALA A 53 -19.32 -8.95 9.77
CA ALA A 53 -19.64 -8.01 10.86
C ALA A 53 -18.38 -7.56 11.63
N PHE A 54 -17.52 -8.48 12.05
CA PHE A 54 -16.27 -8.15 12.73
C PHE A 54 -15.30 -7.38 11.83
N SER A 55 -15.22 -7.74 10.55
CA SER A 55 -14.38 -7.01 9.59
C SER A 55 -14.89 -5.59 9.38
N ALA A 56 -16.21 -5.40 9.26
CA ALA A 56 -16.80 -4.08 9.13
C ALA A 56 -16.51 -3.18 10.35
N MET A 57 -16.59 -3.74 11.57
CA MET A 57 -16.22 -3.02 12.78
C MET A 57 -14.73 -2.63 12.79
N ALA A 58 -13.85 -3.55 12.40
CA ALA A 58 -12.41 -3.27 12.33
C ALA A 58 -12.09 -2.21 11.26
N VAL A 59 -12.75 -2.25 10.11
CA VAL A 59 -12.62 -1.22 9.06
C VAL A 59 -13.13 0.13 9.58
N ALA A 60 -14.27 0.16 10.26
CA ALA A 60 -14.80 1.39 10.84
C ALA A 60 -13.83 2.00 11.88
N LEU A 61 -13.25 1.18 12.76
CA LEU A 61 -12.22 1.62 13.71
C LEU A 61 -10.97 2.12 12.96
N ALA A 62 -10.54 1.43 11.91
CA ALA A 62 -9.43 1.88 11.09
C ALA A 62 -9.70 3.24 10.44
N VAL A 63 -10.91 3.48 9.94
CA VAL A 63 -11.32 4.78 9.38
C VAL A 63 -11.30 5.86 10.45
N VAL A 64 -11.95 5.64 11.61
CA VAL A 64 -11.99 6.62 12.69
C VAL A 64 -10.57 6.96 13.17
N THR A 65 -9.73 5.95 13.39
CA THR A 65 -8.34 6.15 13.83
C THR A 65 -7.45 6.77 12.75
N SER A 66 -7.76 6.58 11.48
CA SER A 66 -7.04 7.25 10.38
C SER A 66 -7.31 8.75 10.31
N MET A 67 -8.45 9.20 10.84
CA MET A 67 -8.76 10.64 10.95
C MET A 67 -7.91 11.32 12.04
N ILE A 68 -7.38 10.55 13.00
CA ILE A 68 -6.47 11.05 14.04
C ILE A 68 -5.06 11.03 13.43
N LYS A 69 -4.69 12.12 12.79
CA LYS A 69 -3.38 12.31 12.17
C LYS A 69 -2.41 12.92 13.18
N ILE A 70 -1.46 12.13 13.67
CA ILE A 70 -0.41 12.59 14.61
C ILE A 70 0.54 13.54 13.89
N VAL A 71 0.93 13.18 12.65
CA VAL A 71 1.78 13.99 11.79
C VAL A 71 1.19 13.98 10.38
N LYS A 72 1.09 15.16 9.76
CA LYS A 72 0.78 15.31 8.34
C LYS A 72 2.05 15.66 7.60
N LEU A 73 2.37 14.90 6.58
CA LEU A 73 3.47 15.14 5.66
C LEU A 73 2.94 15.83 4.40
N PRO A 74 3.76 16.62 3.69
CA PRO A 74 3.40 17.13 2.37
C PRO A 74 3.07 15.97 1.43
N MET A 75 2.30 16.21 0.38
CA MET A 75 1.93 15.20 -0.63
C MET A 75 1.08 14.02 -0.12
N GLY A 76 0.27 14.23 0.92
CA GLY A 76 -0.75 13.30 1.36
C GLY A 76 -0.31 12.23 2.37
N GLY A 77 1.00 12.08 2.65
CA GLY A 77 1.49 11.17 3.69
C GLY A 77 1.02 11.60 5.08
N SER A 78 0.65 10.64 5.92
CA SER A 78 0.27 10.94 7.30
C SER A 78 0.53 9.76 8.24
N VAL A 79 1.07 10.06 9.41
CA VAL A 79 1.18 9.10 10.51
C VAL A 79 -0.17 9.08 11.24
N THR A 80 -0.85 7.94 11.21
CA THR A 80 -2.16 7.75 11.82
C THR A 80 -2.12 6.80 13.00
N LEU A 81 -3.08 6.94 13.92
CA LEU A 81 -3.12 6.14 15.13
C LEU A 81 -3.71 4.74 14.84
N PHE A 82 -2.87 3.69 14.80
CA PHE A 82 -3.28 2.28 14.71
C PHE A 82 -4.19 1.87 13.54
N SER A 83 -4.42 2.70 12.53
CA SER A 83 -5.32 2.35 11.43
C SER A 83 -4.89 1.09 10.69
N MET A 84 -3.58 0.94 10.40
CA MET A 84 -3.02 -0.24 9.74
C MET A 84 -3.16 -1.50 10.60
N PHE A 85 -3.07 -1.36 11.93
CA PHE A 85 -3.20 -2.48 12.86
C PHE A 85 -4.59 -3.12 12.79
N PHE A 86 -5.66 -2.32 12.79
CA PHE A 86 -7.03 -2.84 12.68
C PHE A 86 -7.26 -3.60 11.37
N ILE A 87 -6.68 -3.15 10.28
CA ILE A 87 -6.79 -3.85 9.00
C ILE A 87 -6.02 -5.17 9.01
N THR A 88 -4.82 -5.19 9.58
CA THR A 88 -4.03 -6.43 9.69
C THR A 88 -4.69 -7.47 10.61
N LEU A 89 -5.43 -7.04 11.63
CA LEU A 89 -6.22 -7.96 12.48
C LEU A 89 -7.23 -8.77 11.67
N ILE A 90 -7.86 -8.18 10.65
CA ILE A 90 -8.84 -8.89 9.81
C ILE A 90 -8.17 -10.05 9.08
N GLY A 91 -7.03 -9.80 8.46
CA GLY A 91 -6.26 -10.86 7.79
C GLY A 91 -5.83 -11.95 8.76
N TYR A 92 -5.31 -11.56 9.92
CA TYR A 92 -4.87 -12.50 10.95
C TYR A 92 -6.01 -13.39 11.49
N TRP A 93 -7.19 -12.84 11.73
CA TRP A 93 -8.33 -13.61 12.27
C TRP A 93 -9.05 -14.46 11.21
N PHE A 94 -9.24 -13.92 10.01
CA PHE A 94 -10.12 -14.50 9.00
C PHE A 94 -9.40 -15.01 7.75
N GLY A 95 -8.07 -14.94 7.75
CA GLY A 95 -7.23 -15.42 6.64
C GLY A 95 -7.01 -14.38 5.54
N VAL A 96 -6.13 -14.74 4.61
CA VAL A 96 -5.61 -13.84 3.56
C VAL A 96 -6.72 -13.31 2.65
N LYS A 97 -7.66 -14.16 2.23
CA LYS A 97 -8.74 -13.78 1.32
C LYS A 97 -9.61 -12.65 1.88
N THR A 98 -10.10 -12.84 3.11
CA THR A 98 -10.91 -11.83 3.80
C THR A 98 -10.08 -10.59 4.11
N GLY A 99 -8.83 -10.79 4.54
CA GLY A 99 -7.88 -9.71 4.83
C GLY A 99 -7.65 -8.81 3.63
N ILE A 100 -7.31 -9.35 2.46
CA ILE A 100 -7.06 -8.57 1.24
C ILE A 100 -8.34 -7.85 0.79
N LEU A 101 -9.48 -8.55 0.77
CA LEU A 101 -10.74 -7.94 0.35
C LEU A 101 -11.10 -6.71 1.20
N MET A 102 -11.02 -6.84 2.52
CA MET A 102 -11.32 -5.75 3.45
C MET A 102 -10.27 -4.64 3.43
N ALA A 103 -8.99 -4.99 3.26
CA ALA A 103 -7.90 -4.04 3.14
C ALA A 103 -8.01 -3.20 1.86
N VAL A 104 -8.39 -3.80 0.73
CA VAL A 104 -8.69 -3.07 -0.52
C VAL A 104 -9.91 -2.17 -0.32
N GLY A 105 -10.99 -2.68 0.31
CA GLY A 105 -12.16 -1.87 0.66
C GLY A 105 -11.79 -0.65 1.52
N TYR A 106 -10.93 -0.85 2.52
CA TYR A 106 -10.39 0.25 3.33
C TYR A 106 -9.56 1.24 2.49
N GLY A 107 -8.73 0.76 1.57
CA GLY A 107 -7.98 1.60 0.64
C GLY A 107 -8.89 2.48 -0.23
N ILE A 108 -10.00 1.93 -0.73
CA ILE A 108 -11.02 2.69 -1.47
C ILE A 108 -11.66 3.75 -0.56
N LEU A 109 -11.98 3.42 0.70
CA LEU A 109 -12.51 4.41 1.65
C LEU A 109 -11.49 5.52 1.91
N GLN A 110 -10.22 5.22 2.09
CA GLN A 110 -9.16 6.22 2.28
C GLN A 110 -9.03 7.13 1.05
N MET A 111 -9.13 6.57 -0.15
CA MET A 111 -9.15 7.34 -1.39
C MET A 111 -10.33 8.33 -1.46
N LEU A 112 -11.49 7.97 -0.89
CA LEU A 112 -12.66 8.84 -0.86
C LEU A 112 -12.59 9.91 0.24
N ILE A 113 -11.98 9.57 1.39
CA ILE A 113 -11.92 10.45 2.57
C ILE A 113 -10.81 11.50 2.44
N ASP A 114 -9.64 11.08 1.97
CA ASP A 114 -8.44 11.93 1.90
C ASP A 114 -7.68 11.67 0.58
N PRO A 115 -8.27 12.06 -0.56
CA PRO A 115 -7.70 11.77 -1.88
C PRO A 115 -6.46 12.61 -2.14
N TYR A 116 -5.37 11.97 -2.55
CA TYR A 116 -4.21 12.60 -3.16
C TYR A 116 -3.83 11.84 -4.43
N ILE A 117 -4.41 12.25 -5.55
CA ILE A 117 -4.32 11.54 -6.83
C ILE A 117 -3.72 12.48 -7.86
N ILE A 118 -2.55 12.12 -8.39
CA ILE A 118 -1.88 12.83 -9.49
C ILE A 118 -1.89 12.02 -10.78
N ASN A 119 -2.04 10.70 -10.66
CA ASN A 119 -2.07 9.77 -11.78
C ASN A 119 -2.86 8.52 -11.41
N VAL A 120 -3.55 7.91 -12.40
CA VAL A 120 -4.34 6.69 -12.20
C VAL A 120 -3.48 5.52 -11.70
N TYR A 121 -2.27 5.37 -12.21
CA TYR A 121 -1.35 4.30 -11.78
C TYR A 121 -0.87 4.49 -10.34
N GLN A 122 -0.56 5.74 -9.96
CA GLN A 122 -0.24 6.10 -8.58
C GLN A 122 -1.41 5.79 -7.64
N MET A 123 -2.63 6.10 -8.04
CA MET A 123 -3.84 5.80 -7.28
C MET A 123 -3.95 4.30 -6.97
N PHE A 124 -3.75 3.43 -7.96
CA PHE A 124 -3.76 1.98 -7.74
C PHE A 124 -2.66 1.54 -6.78
N LEU A 125 -1.44 2.07 -6.93
CA LEU A 125 -0.30 1.73 -6.06
C LEU A 125 -0.57 2.11 -4.61
N ASP A 126 -0.99 3.34 -4.36
CA ASP A 126 -1.07 3.90 -3.01
C ASP A 126 -2.35 3.48 -2.27
N TYR A 127 -3.48 3.32 -2.98
CA TYR A 127 -4.76 3.03 -2.33
C TYR A 127 -5.18 1.56 -2.45
N ILE A 128 -4.93 0.90 -3.57
CA ILE A 128 -5.38 -0.48 -3.75
C ILE A 128 -4.31 -1.47 -3.27
N PHE A 129 -3.11 -1.39 -3.85
CA PHE A 129 -2.06 -2.37 -3.58
C PHE A 129 -1.39 -2.15 -2.22
N ALA A 130 -1.05 -0.89 -1.88
CA ALA A 130 -0.41 -0.60 -0.61
C ALA A 130 -1.31 -0.94 0.58
N PHE A 131 -2.61 -0.60 0.53
CA PHE A 131 -3.54 -1.01 1.59
C PHE A 131 -3.86 -2.50 1.51
N GLY A 132 -4.08 -3.07 0.32
CA GLY A 132 -4.33 -4.49 0.12
C GLY A 132 -3.24 -5.39 0.71
N ALA A 133 -1.99 -4.94 0.70
CA ALA A 133 -0.85 -5.63 1.31
C ALA A 133 -1.04 -5.93 2.80
N LEU A 134 -1.76 -5.09 3.55
CA LEU A 134 -2.04 -5.32 4.97
C LEU A 134 -2.84 -6.61 5.21
N GLY A 135 -3.64 -7.03 4.23
CA GLY A 135 -4.39 -8.28 4.28
C GLY A 135 -3.53 -9.54 4.21
N LEU A 136 -2.26 -9.43 3.76
CA LEU A 136 -1.30 -10.54 3.76
C LEU A 136 -0.94 -11.03 5.16
N SER A 137 -1.29 -10.29 6.21
CA SER A 137 -1.14 -10.71 7.60
C SER A 137 -1.75 -12.08 7.88
N GLY A 138 -2.77 -12.47 7.12
CA GLY A 138 -3.42 -13.77 7.20
C GLY A 138 -2.52 -14.98 6.90
N ILE A 139 -1.39 -14.80 6.22
CA ILE A 139 -0.40 -15.84 5.96
C ILE A 139 0.12 -16.45 7.28
N PHE A 140 0.23 -15.60 8.31
CA PHE A 140 0.74 -16.02 9.63
C PHE A 140 -0.37 -16.31 10.66
N SER A 141 -1.63 -16.47 10.24
CA SER A 141 -2.77 -16.69 11.14
C SER A 141 -2.63 -17.90 12.07
N LYS A 142 -1.87 -18.92 11.66
CA LYS A 142 -1.68 -20.19 12.41
C LYS A 142 -0.28 -20.32 13.03
N VAL A 143 0.54 -19.27 13.03
CA VAL A 143 1.94 -19.33 13.48
C VAL A 143 2.10 -18.63 14.82
N LYS A 144 3.01 -19.14 15.67
CA LYS A 144 3.38 -18.46 16.94
C LYS A 144 3.84 -17.02 16.67
N ASN A 145 3.31 -16.07 17.42
CA ASN A 145 3.49 -14.64 17.22
C ASN A 145 3.06 -14.17 15.80
N GLY A 146 2.05 -14.86 15.23
CA GLY A 146 1.61 -14.63 13.85
C GLY A 146 1.09 -13.22 13.60
N LEU A 147 0.46 -12.59 14.59
CA LEU A 147 -0.02 -11.20 14.45
C LEU A 147 1.14 -10.22 14.20
N VAL A 148 2.22 -10.33 14.98
CA VAL A 148 3.40 -9.45 14.81
C VAL A 148 4.07 -9.70 13.46
N LYS A 149 4.28 -10.98 13.11
CA LYS A 149 4.87 -11.36 11.81
C LYS A 149 3.99 -10.90 10.64
N GLY A 150 2.68 -11.05 10.76
CA GLY A 150 1.71 -10.63 9.77
C GLY A 150 1.65 -9.12 9.62
N TYR A 151 1.70 -8.39 10.73
CA TYR A 151 1.77 -6.93 10.73
C TYR A 151 3.03 -6.45 10.02
N LEU A 152 4.20 -6.97 10.40
CA LEU A 152 5.48 -6.61 9.79
C LEU A 152 5.49 -6.92 8.28
N LEU A 153 5.00 -8.09 7.86
CA LEU A 153 4.90 -8.41 6.43
C LEU A 153 4.00 -7.41 5.70
N GLY A 154 2.80 -7.14 6.22
CA GLY A 154 1.87 -6.18 5.62
C GLY A 154 2.45 -4.79 5.48
N VAL A 155 3.12 -4.31 6.53
CA VAL A 155 3.78 -2.98 6.57
C VAL A 155 4.95 -2.92 5.58
N ILE A 156 5.80 -3.95 5.51
CA ILE A 156 6.93 -4.00 4.58
C ILE A 156 6.44 -3.99 3.12
N VAL A 157 5.44 -4.82 2.80
CA VAL A 157 4.91 -4.86 1.43
C VAL A 157 4.19 -3.56 1.08
N ARG A 158 3.46 -2.96 2.02
CA ARG A 158 2.88 -1.62 1.87
C ARG A 158 3.96 -0.58 1.59
N PHE A 159 5.05 -0.59 2.38
CA PHE A 159 6.18 0.31 2.18
C PHE A 159 6.76 0.17 0.75
N ILE A 160 6.92 -1.05 0.24
CA ILE A 160 7.44 -1.29 -1.11
C ILE A 160 6.54 -0.62 -2.16
N PHE A 161 5.21 -0.76 -2.05
CA PHE A 161 4.29 -0.13 -2.99
C PHE A 161 4.31 1.39 -2.91
N SER A 162 4.26 1.95 -1.71
CA SER A 162 4.31 3.40 -1.51
C SER A 162 5.68 3.98 -1.90
N PHE A 163 6.76 3.25 -1.63
CA PHE A 163 8.11 3.63 -2.08
C PHE A 163 8.19 3.68 -3.61
N LEU A 164 7.69 2.65 -4.32
CA LEU A 164 7.66 2.64 -5.79
C LEU A 164 6.82 3.77 -6.35
N SER A 165 5.66 4.01 -5.75
CA SER A 165 4.81 5.15 -6.11
C SER A 165 5.55 6.47 -5.94
N GLY A 166 6.17 6.69 -4.78
CA GLY A 166 6.93 7.88 -4.48
C GLY A 166 8.11 8.10 -5.45
N TRP A 167 8.87 7.05 -5.73
CA TRP A 167 10.01 7.13 -6.63
C TRP A 167 9.62 7.42 -8.08
N ILE A 168 8.53 6.81 -8.56
CA ILE A 168 8.11 6.90 -9.96
C ILE A 168 7.32 8.19 -10.24
N PHE A 169 6.33 8.50 -9.39
CA PHE A 169 5.35 9.56 -9.67
C PHE A 169 5.64 10.87 -8.94
N PHE A 170 6.36 10.83 -7.81
CA PHE A 170 6.65 12.01 -7.01
C PHE A 170 8.10 12.51 -7.13
N ALA A 171 8.87 11.96 -8.07
CA ALA A 171 10.26 12.36 -8.30
C ALA A 171 10.43 13.88 -8.54
N VAL A 172 9.44 14.51 -9.19
CA VAL A 172 9.42 15.96 -9.48
C VAL A 172 9.38 16.81 -8.20
N TYR A 173 8.82 16.28 -7.13
CA TYR A 173 8.67 16.97 -5.85
C TYR A 173 9.87 16.73 -4.90
N THR A 174 10.95 16.11 -5.39
CA THR A 174 12.15 15.88 -4.58
C THR A 174 12.78 17.19 -4.19
N PRO A 175 12.94 17.51 -2.88
CA PRO A 175 13.62 18.71 -2.42
C PRO A 175 15.10 18.73 -2.86
N GLU A 176 15.65 19.93 -3.09
CA GLU A 176 17.02 20.11 -3.59
C GLU A 176 18.11 19.50 -2.69
N PHE A 177 17.86 19.42 -1.38
CA PHE A 177 18.80 18.80 -0.43
C PHE A 177 18.88 17.28 -0.50
N PHE A 178 17.96 16.61 -1.24
CA PHE A 178 18.06 15.18 -1.51
C PHE A 178 18.80 14.94 -2.83
N ASN A 179 19.86 14.14 -2.77
CA ASN A 179 20.69 13.82 -3.95
C ASN A 179 19.96 12.95 -4.99
N SER A 180 18.84 12.32 -4.63
CA SER A 180 18.05 11.51 -5.56
C SER A 180 16.60 11.33 -5.11
N ALA A 181 15.70 11.20 -6.08
CA ALA A 181 14.30 10.87 -5.83
C ALA A 181 14.12 9.51 -5.13
N PHE A 182 15.03 8.57 -5.37
CA PHE A 182 15.06 7.27 -4.69
C PHE A 182 15.23 7.44 -3.17
N LEU A 183 16.26 8.16 -2.75
CA LEU A 183 16.54 8.42 -1.33
C LEU A 183 15.41 9.20 -0.67
N TYR A 184 14.87 10.20 -1.39
CA TYR A 184 13.72 10.95 -0.91
C TYR A 184 12.51 10.04 -0.67
N SER A 185 12.17 9.17 -1.65
CA SER A 185 11.03 8.27 -1.52
C SER A 185 11.21 7.27 -0.36
N VAL A 186 12.44 6.74 -0.16
CA VAL A 186 12.74 5.87 0.99
C VAL A 186 12.52 6.61 2.31
N ALA A 187 13.10 7.80 2.45
CA ALA A 187 13.00 8.60 3.68
C ALA A 187 11.55 9.03 3.96
N TYR A 188 10.87 9.53 2.94
CA TYR A 188 9.49 10.02 3.04
C TYR A 188 8.52 8.90 3.46
N ASN A 189 8.52 7.78 2.73
CA ASN A 189 7.62 6.66 3.01
C ASN A 189 7.99 5.92 4.30
N GLY A 190 9.29 5.83 4.63
CA GLY A 190 9.75 5.26 5.88
C GLY A 190 9.38 6.08 7.12
N ALA A 191 9.11 7.39 6.94
CA ALA A 191 8.74 8.25 8.05
C ALA A 191 7.27 8.10 8.49
N TYR A 192 6.37 7.60 7.62
CA TYR A 192 4.93 7.53 7.95
C TYR A 192 4.33 6.11 7.88
N ILE A 193 5.03 5.13 7.30
CA ILE A 193 4.64 3.72 7.30
C ILE A 193 5.30 2.97 8.46
#